data_936dc38ac46ab7def6541c69e1a7ed09
#
_entry.id   936dc38ac46ab7def6541c69e1a7ed09
#
_cell.length_a   1.000
_cell.length_b   1.000
_cell.length_c   1.000
_cell.angle_alpha   90.00
_cell.angle_beta   90.00
_cell.angle_gamma   90.00
#
_symmetry.space_group_name_H-M   'P 1'
#
loop_
_entity.id
_entity.type
_entity.pdbx_description
1 polymer ?
#
loop_
_entity_poly.entity_id
_entity_poly.type
_entity_poly.pdbx_seq_one_letter_code
_entity_poly.pdbx_strand_id
1 'polypeptide(L)'
;MLVRHRTAHVLSLQNMVNRNTGRKLKVNDAKKLSEEKISELLADEHHKMAVQSDKAVIDFFNEQIDRIENAVLKEVKLRYPYEELLTVPGIGKILGITIMLETGDINRFPTVSDYSSYCRCVSSKKISNGKKTCPRVNGERRGQQEERE
;
A
#
# COMPACT_ATOMS: atom_id res chain seq x y z
N MET A 1 6.06 -8.26 -2.68
CA MET A 1 7.11 -7.96 -3.66
C MET A 1 6.55 -7.39 -4.97
N LEU A 2 5.56 -8.03 -5.60
CA LEU A 2 4.94 -7.60 -6.88
C LEU A 2 4.41 -6.15 -6.86
N VAL A 3 3.66 -5.75 -5.83
CA VAL A 3 3.11 -4.38 -5.69
C VAL A 3 4.22 -3.32 -5.70
N ARG A 4 5.36 -3.61 -5.04
CA ARG A 4 6.50 -2.69 -5.00
C ARG A 4 7.15 -2.51 -6.37
N HIS A 5 7.33 -3.61 -7.11
CA HIS A 5 7.87 -3.55 -8.47
C HIS A 5 6.93 -2.81 -9.41
N ARG A 6 5.61 -3.13 -9.36
CA ARG A 6 4.61 -2.37 -10.11
C ARG A 6 4.69 -0.87 -9.84
N THR A 7 4.81 -0.47 -8.58
CA THR A 7 4.90 0.95 -8.21
C THR A 7 6.15 1.61 -8.81
N ALA A 8 7.28 0.92 -8.84
CA ALA A 8 8.49 1.44 -9.45
C ALA A 8 8.30 1.72 -10.95
N HIS A 9 7.67 0.80 -11.70
CA HIS A 9 7.38 1.00 -13.12
C HIS A 9 6.34 2.10 -13.36
N VAL A 10 5.32 2.23 -12.49
CA VAL A 10 4.37 3.35 -12.56
C VAL A 10 5.08 4.69 -12.38
N LEU A 11 6.00 4.80 -11.43
CA LEU A 11 6.78 6.01 -11.21
C LEU A 11 7.73 6.31 -12.38
N SER A 12 8.35 5.26 -12.96
CA SER A 12 9.19 5.39 -14.16
C SER A 12 8.40 5.98 -15.33
N LEU A 13 7.24 5.38 -15.63
CA LEU A 13 6.32 5.83 -16.66
C LEU A 13 5.87 7.28 -16.44
N GLN A 14 5.43 7.62 -15.21
CA GLN A 14 5.02 8.99 -14.87
C GLN A 14 6.14 10.00 -15.07
N ASN A 15 7.36 9.65 -14.65
CA ASN A 15 8.52 10.52 -14.81
C ASN A 15 8.88 10.73 -16.29
N MET A 16 8.82 9.67 -17.09
CA MET A 16 9.11 9.74 -18.52
C MET A 16 8.11 10.63 -19.24
N VAL A 17 6.80 10.45 -19.00
CA VAL A 17 5.77 11.31 -19.59
C VAL A 17 5.92 12.74 -19.10
N ASN A 18 6.16 12.97 -17.81
CA ASN A 18 6.32 14.32 -17.28
C ASN A 18 7.52 15.07 -17.88
N ARG A 19 8.65 14.40 -18.07
CA ARG A 19 9.86 15.00 -18.68
C ARG A 19 9.63 15.42 -20.14
N ASN A 20 8.90 14.61 -20.89
CA ASN A 20 8.72 14.85 -22.32
C ASN A 20 7.52 15.75 -22.65
N THR A 21 6.50 15.80 -21.78
CA THR A 21 5.27 16.56 -22.05
C THR A 21 4.99 17.67 -21.06
N GLY A 22 5.73 17.76 -19.95
CA GLY A 22 5.45 18.65 -18.83
C GLY A 22 4.18 18.29 -18.03
N ARG A 23 3.47 17.23 -18.41
CA ARG A 23 2.20 16.82 -17.79
C ARG A 23 2.44 15.77 -16.70
N LYS A 24 1.87 16.00 -15.51
CA LYS A 24 1.87 15.03 -14.43
C LYS A 24 0.68 14.08 -14.57
N LEU A 25 0.94 12.80 -14.83
CA LEU A 25 -0.08 11.77 -14.80
C LEU A 25 -0.38 11.34 -13.36
N LYS A 26 -1.66 11.14 -13.04
CA LYS A 26 -2.04 10.48 -11.79
C LYS A 26 -1.74 8.98 -11.89
N VAL A 27 -1.53 8.32 -10.75
CA VAL A 27 -1.21 6.88 -10.68
C VAL A 27 -2.28 6.02 -11.39
N ASN A 28 -3.55 6.38 -11.21
CA ASN A 28 -4.65 5.63 -11.83
C ASN A 28 -4.70 5.85 -13.34
N ASP A 29 -4.36 7.03 -13.83
CA ASP A 29 -4.31 7.33 -15.26
C ASP A 29 -3.14 6.62 -15.92
N ALA A 30 -1.98 6.57 -15.26
CA ALA A 30 -0.81 5.83 -15.73
C ALA A 30 -1.09 4.33 -15.86
N LYS A 31 -1.83 3.74 -14.91
CA LYS A 31 -2.23 2.33 -14.96
C LYS A 31 -3.21 2.02 -16.09
N LYS A 32 -4.06 2.99 -16.47
CA LYS A 32 -5.11 2.84 -17.49
C LYS A 32 -4.70 3.44 -18.85
N LEU A 33 -3.44 3.80 -19.01
CA LEU A 33 -2.95 4.41 -20.23
C LEU A 33 -3.06 3.40 -21.38
N SER A 34 -3.72 3.80 -22.48
CA SER A 34 -3.80 2.97 -23.70
C SER A 34 -2.65 3.30 -24.66
N GLU A 35 -2.36 2.41 -25.59
CA GLU A 35 -1.31 2.61 -26.61
C GLU A 35 -1.59 3.84 -27.48
N GLU A 36 -2.85 4.07 -27.82
CA GLU A 36 -3.27 5.25 -28.58
C GLU A 36 -2.90 6.55 -27.86
N LYS A 37 -3.21 6.63 -26.55
CA LYS A 37 -2.86 7.79 -25.72
C LYS A 37 -1.35 7.95 -25.54
N ILE A 38 -0.59 6.87 -25.50
CA ILE A 38 0.88 6.93 -25.48
C ILE A 38 1.39 7.58 -26.78
N SER A 39 0.81 7.17 -27.91
CA SER A 39 1.19 7.69 -29.22
C SER A 39 0.84 9.17 -29.41
N GLU A 40 -0.27 9.62 -28.81
CA GLU A 40 -0.67 11.03 -28.81
C GLU A 40 0.19 11.91 -27.88
N LEU A 41 0.60 11.35 -26.74
CA LEU A 41 1.35 12.09 -25.71
C LEU A 41 2.83 12.29 -26.08
N LEU A 42 3.42 11.33 -26.78
CA LEU A 42 4.85 11.31 -27.05
C LEU A 42 5.08 11.36 -28.57
N ALA A 43 5.94 12.28 -29.00
CA ALA A 43 6.31 12.39 -30.41
C ALA A 43 7.45 11.44 -30.81
N ASP A 44 8.38 11.19 -29.87
CA ASP A 44 9.58 10.38 -30.11
C ASP A 44 9.28 8.88 -29.96
N GLU A 45 9.65 8.11 -30.97
CA GLU A 45 9.43 6.65 -31.02
C GLU A 45 10.20 5.89 -29.92
N HIS A 46 11.39 6.32 -29.53
CA HIS A 46 12.16 5.66 -28.48
C HIS A 46 11.49 5.87 -27.11
N HIS A 47 10.94 7.05 -26.86
CA HIS A 47 10.18 7.32 -25.64
C HIS A 47 8.86 6.55 -25.62
N LYS A 48 8.17 6.42 -26.77
CA LYS A 48 6.95 5.58 -26.88
C LYS A 48 7.27 4.14 -26.52
N MET A 49 8.32 3.56 -27.13
CA MET A 49 8.73 2.17 -26.87
C MET A 49 9.06 1.96 -25.41
N ALA A 50 9.76 2.89 -24.75
CA ALA A 50 10.10 2.75 -23.34
C ALA A 50 8.86 2.83 -22.44
N VAL A 51 7.91 3.75 -22.71
CA VAL A 51 6.65 3.85 -21.96
C VAL A 51 5.75 2.64 -22.21
N GLN A 52 5.71 2.11 -23.42
CA GLN A 52 4.98 0.87 -23.74
C GLN A 52 5.56 -0.33 -22.99
N SER A 53 6.91 -0.41 -22.91
CA SER A 53 7.58 -1.46 -22.14
C SER A 53 7.22 -1.39 -20.64
N ASP A 54 7.31 -0.20 -20.03
CA ASP A 54 6.88 0.00 -18.64
C ASP A 54 5.40 -0.35 -18.45
N LYS A 55 4.54 0.01 -19.41
CA LYS A 55 3.10 -0.30 -19.37
C LYS A 55 2.84 -1.80 -19.44
N ALA A 56 3.51 -2.53 -20.32
CA ALA A 56 3.39 -3.97 -20.42
C ALA A 56 3.78 -4.68 -19.10
N VAL A 57 4.85 -4.22 -18.47
CA VAL A 57 5.29 -4.74 -17.17
C VAL A 57 4.27 -4.41 -16.06
N ILE A 58 3.68 -3.22 -16.07
CA ILE A 58 2.63 -2.83 -15.11
C ILE A 58 1.41 -3.74 -15.27
N ASP A 59 0.98 -4.02 -16.50
CA ASP A 59 -0.18 -4.88 -16.79
C ASP A 59 0.09 -6.32 -16.37
N PHE A 60 1.27 -6.84 -16.65
CA PHE A 60 1.69 -8.15 -16.16
C PHE A 60 1.63 -8.24 -14.63
N PHE A 61 2.16 -7.24 -13.91
CA PHE A 61 2.08 -7.24 -12.46
C PHE A 61 0.65 -7.11 -11.95
N ASN A 62 -0.23 -6.34 -12.60
CA ASN A 62 -1.64 -6.25 -12.23
C ASN A 62 -2.30 -7.64 -12.34
N GLU A 63 -2.10 -8.33 -13.45
CA GLU A 63 -2.65 -9.67 -13.66
C GLU A 63 -2.17 -10.66 -12.59
N GLN A 64 -0.87 -10.67 -12.29
CA GLN A 64 -0.33 -11.57 -11.27
C GLN A 64 -0.85 -11.23 -9.86
N ILE A 65 -1.00 -9.95 -9.52
CA ILE A 65 -1.57 -9.51 -8.25
C ILE A 65 -3.03 -9.96 -8.16
N ASP A 66 -3.84 -9.69 -9.18
CA ASP A 66 -5.25 -10.07 -9.21
C ASP A 66 -5.43 -11.59 -9.11
N ARG A 67 -4.57 -12.36 -9.77
CA ARG A 67 -4.56 -13.83 -9.70
C ARG A 67 -4.31 -14.32 -8.26
N ILE A 68 -3.31 -13.75 -7.58
CA ILE A 68 -2.97 -14.12 -6.21
C ILE A 68 -4.10 -13.68 -5.26
N GLU A 69 -4.58 -12.44 -5.39
CA GLU A 69 -5.68 -11.92 -4.57
C GLU A 69 -6.93 -12.78 -4.71
N ASN A 70 -7.30 -13.18 -5.93
CA ASN A 70 -8.45 -14.03 -6.17
C ASN A 70 -8.27 -15.45 -5.60
N ALA A 71 -7.06 -16.01 -5.68
CA ALA A 71 -6.76 -17.31 -5.07
C ALA A 71 -6.89 -17.25 -3.54
N VAL A 72 -6.28 -16.25 -2.91
CA VAL A 72 -6.38 -16.04 -1.46
C VAL A 72 -7.82 -15.78 -1.04
N LEU A 73 -8.58 -14.95 -1.78
CA LEU A 73 -9.99 -14.67 -1.48
C LEU A 73 -10.88 -15.92 -1.52
N LYS A 74 -10.61 -16.87 -2.43
CA LYS A 74 -11.35 -18.14 -2.46
C LYS A 74 -11.17 -18.94 -1.18
N GLU A 75 -9.94 -19.03 -0.69
CA GLU A 75 -9.62 -19.74 0.56
C GLU A 75 -10.17 -19.02 1.81
N VAL A 76 -10.16 -17.70 1.79
CA VAL A 76 -10.54 -16.85 2.93
C VAL A 76 -12.05 -16.72 3.10
N LYS A 77 -12.83 -16.68 2.01
CA LYS A 77 -14.31 -16.62 2.05
C LYS A 77 -14.95 -17.79 2.80
N LEU A 78 -14.23 -18.87 2.97
CA LEU A 78 -14.65 -20.04 3.75
C LEU A 78 -14.52 -19.84 5.26
N ARG A 79 -13.96 -18.72 5.73
CA ARG A 79 -13.72 -18.43 7.15
C ARG A 79 -14.61 -17.30 7.64
N TYR A 80 -15.48 -17.60 8.56
CA TYR A 80 -16.47 -16.68 9.17
C TYR A 80 -15.94 -15.29 9.58
N PRO A 81 -14.75 -15.14 10.21
CA PRO A 81 -14.27 -13.83 10.67
C PRO A 81 -13.99 -12.81 9.55
N TYR A 82 -13.84 -13.25 8.31
CA TYR A 82 -13.51 -12.34 7.21
C TYR A 82 -14.67 -11.41 6.84
N GLU A 83 -15.88 -11.93 6.79
CA GLU A 83 -17.08 -11.14 6.43
C GLU A 83 -17.37 -10.08 7.50
N GLU A 84 -17.20 -10.43 8.77
CA GLU A 84 -17.35 -9.48 9.88
C GLU A 84 -16.33 -8.35 9.83
N LEU A 85 -15.06 -8.65 9.50
CA LEU A 85 -14.02 -7.62 9.34
C LEU A 85 -14.37 -6.59 8.25
N LEU A 86 -15.05 -7.03 7.17
CA LEU A 86 -15.44 -6.12 6.09
C LEU A 86 -16.56 -5.15 6.48
N THR A 87 -17.30 -5.41 7.55
CA THR A 87 -18.33 -4.47 8.07
C THR A 87 -17.71 -3.26 8.77
N VAL A 88 -16.44 -3.35 9.17
CA VAL A 88 -15.75 -2.27 9.90
C VAL A 88 -15.35 -1.16 8.91
N PRO A 89 -15.77 0.09 9.12
CA PRO A 89 -15.39 1.20 8.27
C PRO A 89 -13.86 1.35 8.16
N GLY A 90 -13.36 1.41 6.93
CA GLY A 90 -11.92 1.50 6.64
C GLY A 90 -11.21 0.15 6.47
N ILE A 91 -11.84 -0.97 6.78
CA ILE A 91 -11.29 -2.29 6.48
C ILE A 91 -11.79 -2.75 5.11
N GLY A 92 -10.93 -2.64 4.10
CA GLY A 92 -11.18 -3.19 2.77
C GLY A 92 -10.71 -4.66 2.67
N LYS A 93 -10.97 -5.28 1.50
CA LYS A 93 -10.67 -6.70 1.24
C LYS A 93 -9.24 -7.11 1.63
N ILE A 94 -8.24 -6.37 1.18
CA ILE A 94 -6.82 -6.70 1.43
C ILE A 94 -6.48 -6.59 2.92
N LEU A 95 -6.94 -5.51 3.58
CA LEU A 95 -6.68 -5.31 5.00
C LEU A 95 -7.39 -6.38 5.84
N GLY A 96 -8.63 -6.74 5.50
CA GLY A 96 -9.37 -7.82 6.15
C GLY A 96 -8.64 -9.16 6.05
N ILE A 97 -8.13 -9.51 4.86
CA ILE A 97 -7.31 -10.72 4.66
C ILE A 97 -6.05 -10.66 5.51
N THR A 98 -5.33 -9.54 5.49
CA THR A 98 -4.09 -9.38 6.25
C THR A 98 -4.34 -9.56 7.75
N ILE A 99 -5.34 -8.87 8.30
CA ILE A 99 -5.71 -8.99 9.72
C ILE A 99 -6.04 -10.45 10.06
N MET A 100 -6.85 -11.10 9.23
CA MET A 100 -7.28 -12.47 9.51
C MET A 100 -6.11 -13.46 9.46
N LEU A 101 -5.22 -13.35 8.46
CA LEU A 101 -4.07 -14.24 8.31
C LEU A 101 -3.02 -14.01 9.40
N GLU A 102 -2.76 -12.76 9.76
CA GLU A 102 -1.81 -12.40 10.82
C GLU A 102 -2.35 -12.77 12.21
N THR A 103 -3.64 -12.58 12.46
CA THR A 103 -4.27 -12.93 13.74
C THR A 103 -4.34 -14.45 13.93
N GLY A 104 -4.64 -15.20 12.88
CA GLY A 104 -4.86 -16.64 12.95
C GLY A 104 -6.06 -16.98 13.85
N ASP A 105 -5.88 -17.91 14.80
CA ASP A 105 -6.92 -18.21 15.78
C ASP A 105 -6.96 -17.13 16.87
N ILE A 106 -8.08 -16.42 16.96
CA ILE A 106 -8.28 -15.37 17.97
C ILE A 106 -8.26 -15.90 19.41
N ASN A 107 -8.63 -17.16 19.61
CA ASN A 107 -8.64 -17.79 20.92
C ASN A 107 -7.24 -17.99 21.52
N ARG A 108 -6.19 -17.83 20.74
CA ARG A 108 -4.80 -17.79 21.24
C ARG A 108 -4.50 -16.60 22.15
N PHE A 109 -5.36 -15.58 22.13
CA PHE A 109 -5.23 -14.40 22.99
C PHE A 109 -6.22 -14.50 24.16
N PRO A 110 -5.74 -14.74 25.41
CA PRO A 110 -6.62 -14.89 26.56
C PRO A 110 -7.45 -13.64 26.86
N THR A 111 -6.90 -12.46 26.57
CA THR A 111 -7.58 -11.17 26.82
C THR A 111 -7.46 -10.24 25.62
N VAL A 112 -8.36 -9.24 25.57
CA VAL A 112 -8.32 -8.14 24.58
C VAL A 112 -7.01 -7.35 24.71
N SER A 113 -6.47 -7.22 25.91
CA SER A 113 -5.19 -6.53 26.17
C SER A 113 -4.02 -7.25 25.49
N ASP A 114 -4.01 -8.60 25.50
CA ASP A 114 -2.99 -9.39 24.84
C ASP A 114 -3.03 -9.21 23.32
N TYR A 115 -4.23 -9.21 22.75
CA TYR A 115 -4.42 -8.93 21.33
C TYR A 115 -4.01 -7.50 20.97
N SER A 116 -4.38 -6.50 21.77
CA SER A 116 -3.98 -5.10 21.56
C SER A 116 -2.45 -4.92 21.64
N SER A 117 -1.80 -5.64 22.56
CA SER A 117 -0.34 -5.66 22.67
C SER A 117 0.33 -6.31 21.45
N TYR A 118 -0.21 -7.40 20.96
CA TYR A 118 0.22 -8.06 19.72
C TYR A 118 0.11 -7.12 18.51
N CYS A 119 -1.01 -6.42 18.39
CA CYS A 119 -1.24 -5.42 17.34
C CYS A 119 -0.42 -4.13 17.52
N ARG A 120 0.35 -4.01 18.61
CA ARG A 120 1.10 -2.80 18.99
C ARG A 120 0.22 -1.55 19.12
N CYS A 121 -1.03 -1.73 19.49
CA CYS A 121 -2.00 -0.65 19.70
C CYS A 121 -1.94 -0.08 21.11
N VAL A 122 -1.07 -0.59 22.00
CA VAL A 122 -0.86 -0.08 23.36
C VAL A 122 0.27 0.94 23.40
N SER A 123 0.06 2.03 24.12
CA SER A 123 1.10 3.02 24.35
C SER A 123 2.20 2.44 25.25
N SER A 124 3.38 2.20 24.70
CA SER A 124 4.55 1.81 25.51
C SER A 124 5.21 3.05 26.11
N LYS A 125 5.25 3.14 27.44
CA LYS A 125 6.04 4.17 28.13
C LYS A 125 7.50 3.68 28.21
N LYS A 126 8.36 4.17 27.33
CA LYS A 126 9.81 3.99 27.50
C LYS A 126 10.32 5.04 28.51
N ILE A 127 10.78 4.59 29.65
CA ILE A 127 11.46 5.43 30.64
C ILE A 127 12.96 5.13 30.52
N SER A 128 13.76 6.12 30.13
CA SER A 128 15.22 6.03 30.15
C SER A 128 15.73 7.14 31.04
N ASN A 129 16.49 6.75 32.07
CA ASN A 129 17.12 7.67 33.04
C ASN A 129 16.12 8.64 33.72
N GLY A 130 14.94 8.12 34.12
CA GLY A 130 13.89 8.90 34.81
C GLY A 130 13.09 9.85 33.88
N LYS A 131 13.45 9.97 32.61
CA LYS A 131 12.73 10.80 31.63
C LYS A 131 11.84 9.92 30.75
N LYS A 132 10.57 10.31 30.62
CA LYS A 132 9.61 9.68 29.67
C LYS A 132 10.08 9.96 28.25
N THR A 133 10.54 8.95 27.55
CA THR A 133 10.80 9.06 26.10
C THR A 133 9.51 8.69 25.37
N CYS A 134 8.91 9.67 24.71
CA CYS A 134 7.74 9.42 23.87
C CYS A 134 8.10 8.42 22.76
N PRO A 135 7.36 7.31 22.56
CA PRO A 135 7.60 6.44 21.43
C PRO A 135 7.44 7.26 20.15
N ARG A 136 8.41 7.19 19.23
CA ARG A 136 8.24 7.76 17.88
C ARG A 136 7.11 7.01 17.20
N VAL A 137 5.99 7.66 17.03
CA VAL A 137 4.99 7.26 16.03
C VAL A 137 5.64 7.56 14.69
N ASN A 138 5.88 6.52 13.87
CA ASN A 138 6.47 6.69 12.56
C ASN A 138 5.61 7.67 11.75
N GLY A 139 6.09 8.88 11.51
CA GLY A 139 5.47 9.84 10.60
C GLY A 139 5.43 11.30 11.05
N GLU A 140 5.58 11.63 12.33
CA GLU A 140 5.57 13.03 12.73
C GLU A 140 6.97 13.63 12.76
N ARG A 141 7.20 14.60 11.88
CA ARG A 141 8.40 15.46 11.89
C ARG A 141 8.41 16.27 13.17
N ARG A 142 9.56 16.27 13.85
CA ARG A 142 9.82 17.24 14.91
C ARG A 142 9.75 18.66 14.30
N GLY A 143 8.72 19.37 14.66
CA GLY A 143 8.60 20.78 14.39
C GLY A 143 7.65 21.39 15.40
N GLN A 144 8.18 22.26 16.26
CA GLN A 144 7.45 23.19 17.12
C GLN A 144 6.90 22.64 18.43
N GLN A 145 7.74 22.56 19.43
CA GLN A 145 7.43 22.93 20.81
C GLN A 145 8.70 23.43 21.51
N GLU A 146 9.20 24.57 21.08
CA GLU A 146 9.90 25.54 21.91
C GLU A 146 9.08 26.82 21.81
N GLU A 147 8.76 27.35 22.95
CA GLU A 147 8.10 28.60 23.31
C GLU A 147 6.74 28.37 23.94
N ARG A 148 6.78 28.27 25.28
CA ARG A 148 6.02 29.14 26.20
C ARG A 148 6.41 28.79 27.63
N GLU A 149 7.21 29.71 28.20
CA GLU A 149 7.22 29.96 29.64
C GLU A 149 5.84 30.31 30.14
#